data_44155909bbd9db3f81496fce7e83102f
#
_entry.id   44155909bbd9db3f81496fce7e83102f
#
_cell.length_a   1.000
_cell.length_b   1.000
_cell.length_c   1.000
_cell.angle_alpha   90.00
_cell.angle_beta   90.00
_cell.angle_gamma   90.00
#
_symmetry.space_group_name_H-M   'P 1'
#
loop_
_entity.id
_entity.type
_entity.pdbx_description
1 polymer ?
#
loop_
_entity_poly.entity_id
_entity_poly.type
_entity_poly.pdbx_seq_one_letter_code
_entity_poly.pdbx_strand_id
1 'polypeptide(L)'
;MGVGGADWLERPERESEENVEGALNAIGLKPGMTVAEVGAATGYVALRMARRVGPAGKVYANDVQPEMLQLLRVNATKAGLTNVVTVLGSVTDPKLPLGQIDLIILVDVYHEFSQPQKMLEGIHSALKPDGRLVLLEYRKEDPAVPILPDHKMSVAEAKTEVEAEGFKLGPVIEALPRQHILIYTKAPRSSAAIVYDGDIRECWI
;
A
#
# COMPACT_ATOMS: atom_id res chain seq x y z
N MET A 1 -2.01 -0.45 -12.65
CA MET A 1 -1.62 0.53 -13.75
C MET A 1 -0.27 0.12 -14.33
N GLY A 2 -0.11 0.07 -15.70
CA GLY A 2 1.16 -0.26 -16.36
C GLY A 2 2.12 0.93 -16.46
N VAL A 3 3.37 0.66 -16.86
CA VAL A 3 4.46 1.68 -17.04
C VAL A 3 4.04 2.87 -17.89
N GLY A 4 3.14 2.69 -18.87
CA GLY A 4 2.59 3.81 -19.67
C GLY A 4 1.83 4.85 -18.85
N GLY A 5 1.45 4.56 -17.62
CA GLY A 5 0.81 5.48 -16.68
C GLY A 5 1.77 6.18 -15.71
N ALA A 6 3.07 5.98 -15.83
CA ALA A 6 4.06 6.52 -14.89
C ALA A 6 3.98 8.06 -14.76
N ASP A 7 3.79 8.77 -15.86
CA ASP A 7 3.68 10.23 -15.87
C ASP A 7 2.43 10.72 -15.09
N TRP A 8 1.33 9.95 -15.16
CA TRP A 8 0.13 10.25 -14.39
C TRP A 8 0.37 10.12 -12.87
N LEU A 9 1.19 9.17 -12.45
CA LEU A 9 1.54 8.96 -11.04
C LEU A 9 2.43 10.07 -10.47
N GLU A 10 3.14 10.81 -11.32
CA GLU A 10 4.03 11.92 -10.95
C GLU A 10 3.41 13.30 -11.25
N ARG A 11 2.10 13.37 -11.61
CA ARG A 11 1.45 14.63 -11.96
C ARG A 11 1.50 15.65 -10.80
N PRO A 12 1.71 16.93 -11.08
CA PRO A 12 1.81 17.99 -10.05
C PRO A 12 0.56 18.12 -9.18
N GLU A 13 -0.62 17.82 -9.73
CA GLU A 13 -1.92 17.94 -9.06
C GLU A 13 -2.12 16.87 -7.97
N ARG A 14 -1.34 15.78 -8.02
CA ARG A 14 -1.50 14.60 -7.13
C ARG A 14 -1.52 14.97 -5.65
N GLU A 15 -0.63 15.87 -5.21
CA GLU A 15 -0.59 16.28 -3.81
C GLU A 15 -1.87 17.02 -3.38
N SER A 16 -2.42 17.88 -4.25
CA SER A 16 -3.69 18.59 -3.95
C SER A 16 -4.90 17.67 -4.01
N GLU A 17 -4.85 16.61 -4.80
CA GLU A 17 -5.94 15.65 -4.98
C GLU A 17 -5.96 14.57 -3.88
N GLU A 18 -4.79 14.10 -3.44
CA GLU A 18 -4.64 12.94 -2.55
C GLU A 18 -4.10 13.33 -1.16
N ASN A 19 -3.36 14.46 -1.05
CA ASN A 19 -2.72 14.92 0.19
C ASN A 19 -1.87 13.84 0.86
N VAL A 20 -0.93 13.28 0.11
CA VAL A 20 -0.06 12.18 0.57
C VAL A 20 0.77 12.59 1.80
N GLU A 21 1.23 13.85 1.87
CA GLU A 21 1.93 14.35 3.05
C GLU A 21 1.05 14.32 4.30
N GLY A 22 -0.24 14.68 4.17
CA GLY A 22 -1.23 14.56 5.24
C GLY A 22 -1.45 13.11 5.68
N ALA A 23 -1.55 12.18 4.71
CA ALA A 23 -1.68 10.75 5.00
C ALA A 23 -0.48 10.22 5.80
N LEU A 24 0.75 10.53 5.36
CA LEU A 24 1.98 10.11 6.04
C LEU A 24 2.12 10.70 7.45
N ASN A 25 1.57 11.91 7.69
CA ASN A 25 1.47 12.47 9.04
C ASN A 25 0.49 11.68 9.90
N ALA A 26 -0.69 11.37 9.36
CA ALA A 26 -1.76 10.68 10.09
C ALA A 26 -1.40 9.25 10.52
N ILE A 27 -0.64 8.53 9.69
CA ILE A 27 -0.21 7.15 10.01
C ILE A 27 0.97 7.05 10.97
N GLY A 28 1.57 8.20 11.32
CA GLY A 28 2.57 8.28 12.39
C GLY A 28 3.90 7.61 12.07
N LEU A 29 4.47 7.86 10.90
CA LEU A 29 5.84 7.45 10.58
C LEU A 29 6.84 8.13 11.50
N LYS A 30 7.83 7.37 11.97
CA LYS A 30 8.89 7.87 12.88
C LYS A 30 10.27 7.60 12.30
N PRO A 31 11.26 8.45 12.62
CA PRO A 31 12.67 8.18 12.29
C PRO A 31 13.11 6.80 12.80
N GLY A 32 13.90 6.10 11.99
CA GLY A 32 14.42 4.78 12.31
C GLY A 32 13.50 3.60 12.02
N MET A 33 12.22 3.82 11.66
CA MET A 33 11.30 2.74 11.29
C MET A 33 11.75 2.00 10.03
N THR A 34 11.48 0.70 10.00
CA THR A 34 11.52 -0.14 8.79
C THR A 34 10.11 -0.23 8.25
N VAL A 35 9.90 0.29 7.04
CA VAL A 35 8.56 0.37 6.43
C VAL A 35 8.56 -0.20 5.02
N ALA A 36 7.39 -0.50 4.48
CA ALA A 36 7.25 -0.93 3.09
C ALA A 36 6.06 -0.26 2.41
N GLU A 37 6.19 -0.06 1.09
CA GLU A 37 5.07 0.23 0.20
C GLU A 37 4.91 -0.94 -0.77
N VAL A 38 3.71 -1.50 -0.88
CA VAL A 38 3.35 -2.51 -1.87
C VAL A 38 2.58 -1.82 -2.99
N GLY A 39 3.03 -2.02 -4.23
CA GLY A 39 2.59 -1.23 -5.38
C GLY A 39 3.26 0.14 -5.45
N ALA A 40 4.58 0.18 -5.21
CA ALA A 40 5.33 1.43 -5.08
C ALA A 40 5.52 2.20 -6.40
N ALA A 41 5.30 1.56 -7.53
CA ALA A 41 5.44 2.13 -8.88
C ALA A 41 6.75 2.94 -9.05
N THR A 42 6.66 4.22 -9.42
CA THR A 42 7.81 5.13 -9.60
C THR A 42 8.42 5.64 -8.29
N GLY A 43 7.77 5.35 -7.13
CA GLY A 43 8.26 5.71 -5.81
C GLY A 43 7.70 7.00 -5.21
N TYR A 44 6.59 7.52 -5.76
CA TYR A 44 6.02 8.78 -5.29
C TYR A 44 5.81 8.82 -3.77
N VAL A 45 5.29 7.76 -3.17
CA VAL A 45 5.08 7.64 -1.73
C VAL A 45 6.32 7.08 -1.03
N ALA A 46 6.96 6.02 -1.57
CA ALA A 46 8.15 5.40 -0.98
C ALA A 46 9.27 6.40 -0.70
N LEU A 47 9.54 7.35 -1.62
CA LEU A 47 10.60 8.35 -1.44
C LEU A 47 10.25 9.40 -0.36
N ARG A 48 8.98 9.72 -0.19
CA ARG A 48 8.50 10.56 0.93
C ARG A 48 8.65 9.83 2.27
N MET A 49 8.29 8.55 2.32
CA MET A 49 8.51 7.71 3.49
C MET A 49 9.99 7.63 3.84
N ALA A 50 10.87 7.46 2.84
CA ALA A 50 12.31 7.34 3.04
C ALA A 50 12.93 8.61 3.68
N ARG A 51 12.46 9.80 3.29
CA ARG A 51 12.87 11.06 3.94
C ARG A 51 12.41 11.11 5.40
N ARG A 52 11.19 10.64 5.70
CA ARG A 52 10.60 10.69 7.05
C ARG A 52 11.25 9.70 8.02
N VAL A 53 11.52 8.47 7.57
CA VAL A 53 12.19 7.48 8.42
C VAL A 53 13.69 7.79 8.57
N GLY A 54 14.25 8.59 7.67
CA GLY A 54 15.62 9.05 7.72
C GLY A 54 16.67 7.95 7.49
N PRO A 55 17.97 8.29 7.61
CA PRO A 55 19.05 7.36 7.22
C PRO A 55 19.18 6.14 8.14
N ALA A 56 18.65 6.20 9.36
CA ALA A 56 18.60 5.05 10.28
C ALA A 56 17.40 4.11 10.01
N GLY A 57 16.41 4.57 9.24
CA GLY A 57 15.26 3.78 8.82
C GLY A 57 15.48 3.13 7.46
N LYS A 58 14.52 2.31 7.04
CA LYS A 58 14.55 1.60 5.76
C LYS A 58 13.18 1.57 5.12
N VAL A 59 13.13 1.73 3.79
CA VAL A 59 11.90 1.57 3.00
C VAL A 59 12.09 0.42 2.01
N TYR A 60 11.24 -0.59 2.10
CA TYR A 60 11.10 -1.60 1.07
C TYR A 60 10.01 -1.14 0.08
N ALA A 61 10.41 -0.83 -1.14
CA ALA A 61 9.51 -0.41 -2.21
C ALA A 61 9.25 -1.61 -3.13
N ASN A 62 8.07 -2.21 -2.99
CA ASN A 62 7.68 -3.41 -3.72
C ASN A 62 6.80 -3.07 -4.91
N ASP A 63 7.05 -3.72 -6.03
CA ASP A 63 6.17 -3.71 -7.20
C ASP A 63 6.32 -5.03 -7.97
N VAL A 64 5.32 -5.36 -8.79
CA VAL A 64 5.36 -6.55 -9.67
C VAL A 64 5.99 -6.22 -11.03
N GLN A 65 6.14 -4.95 -11.37
CA GLN A 65 6.67 -4.47 -12.65
C GLN A 65 8.14 -4.05 -12.49
N PRO A 66 9.10 -4.79 -13.10
CA PRO A 66 10.53 -4.47 -12.98
C PRO A 66 10.89 -3.10 -13.56
N GLU A 67 10.15 -2.63 -14.57
CA GLU A 67 10.35 -1.32 -15.20
C GLU A 67 9.98 -0.18 -14.23
N MET A 68 8.90 -0.32 -13.46
CA MET A 68 8.54 0.64 -12.41
C MET A 68 9.65 0.73 -11.36
N LEU A 69 10.16 -0.41 -10.89
CA LEU A 69 11.27 -0.45 -9.95
C LEU A 69 12.56 0.16 -10.50
N GLN A 70 12.78 0.08 -11.82
CA GLN A 70 13.90 0.77 -12.45
C GLN A 70 13.74 2.29 -12.39
N LEU A 71 12.56 2.81 -12.70
CA LEU A 71 12.24 4.23 -12.57
C LEU A 71 12.38 4.69 -11.10
N LEU A 72 11.87 3.90 -10.16
CA LEU A 72 12.00 4.17 -8.73
C LEU A 72 13.46 4.29 -8.30
N ARG A 73 14.35 3.38 -8.73
CA ARG A 73 15.80 3.47 -8.42
C ARG A 73 16.42 4.74 -8.95
N VAL A 74 16.07 5.15 -10.18
CA VAL A 74 16.53 6.41 -10.78
C VAL A 74 16.05 7.58 -9.94
N ASN A 75 14.79 7.60 -9.55
CA ASN A 75 14.20 8.68 -8.74
C ASN A 75 14.83 8.74 -7.33
N ALA A 76 15.06 7.58 -6.69
CA ALA A 76 15.74 7.52 -5.39
C ALA A 76 17.17 8.07 -5.47
N THR A 77 17.92 7.70 -6.52
CA THR A 77 19.28 8.19 -6.76
C THR A 77 19.28 9.71 -6.98
N LYS A 78 18.38 10.22 -7.83
CA LYS A 78 18.24 11.68 -8.05
C LYS A 78 17.88 12.43 -6.76
N ALA A 79 17.11 11.80 -5.87
CA ALA A 79 16.73 12.37 -4.58
C ALA A 79 17.82 12.23 -3.48
N GLY A 80 18.94 11.54 -3.77
CA GLY A 80 20.01 11.29 -2.81
C GLY A 80 19.62 10.33 -1.67
N LEU A 81 18.59 9.47 -1.90
CA LEU A 81 18.10 8.54 -0.88
C LEU A 81 18.81 7.19 -1.01
N THR A 82 19.43 6.75 0.08
CA THR A 82 20.20 5.49 0.14
C THR A 82 19.51 4.41 0.97
N ASN A 83 18.40 4.75 1.61
CA ASN A 83 17.64 3.89 2.51
C ASN A 83 16.38 3.25 1.85
N VAL A 84 16.31 3.26 0.52
CA VAL A 84 15.25 2.63 -0.27
C VAL A 84 15.76 1.32 -0.88
N VAL A 85 15.05 0.23 -0.64
CA VAL A 85 15.33 -1.10 -1.20
C VAL A 85 14.18 -1.50 -2.11
N THR A 86 14.44 -1.66 -3.40
CA THR A 86 13.41 -2.14 -4.35
C THR A 86 13.24 -3.65 -4.26
N VAL A 87 12.01 -4.12 -4.24
CA VAL A 87 11.66 -5.54 -4.14
C VAL A 87 10.74 -5.92 -5.29
N LEU A 88 11.19 -6.81 -6.17
CA LEU A 88 10.35 -7.37 -7.22
C LEU A 88 9.48 -8.49 -6.62
N GLY A 89 8.20 -8.17 -6.43
CA GLY A 89 7.19 -9.10 -5.98
C GLY A 89 6.57 -9.92 -7.11
N SER A 90 5.47 -10.57 -6.78
CA SER A 90 4.58 -11.23 -7.73
C SER A 90 3.13 -10.95 -7.33
N VAL A 91 2.17 -11.38 -8.13
CA VAL A 91 0.73 -11.24 -7.81
C VAL A 91 0.28 -12.09 -6.60
N THR A 92 1.14 -12.96 -6.10
CA THR A 92 0.85 -13.86 -4.97
C THR A 92 1.79 -13.69 -3.79
N ASP A 93 2.87 -12.90 -3.92
CA ASP A 93 3.89 -12.78 -2.87
C ASP A 93 4.62 -11.44 -2.99
N PRO A 94 4.53 -10.56 -1.99
CA PRO A 94 5.25 -9.30 -1.97
C PRO A 94 6.76 -9.48 -1.77
N LYS A 95 7.24 -10.67 -1.41
CA LYS A 95 8.65 -11.00 -1.15
C LYS A 95 9.35 -10.06 -0.18
N LEU A 96 8.61 -9.58 0.80
CA LEU A 96 9.12 -8.72 1.85
C LEU A 96 9.83 -9.53 2.96
N PRO A 97 10.80 -8.95 3.68
CA PRO A 97 11.49 -9.65 4.75
C PRO A 97 10.57 -9.98 5.93
N LEU A 98 10.60 -11.25 6.36
CA LEU A 98 9.69 -11.78 7.38
C LEU A 98 9.92 -11.14 8.76
N GLY A 99 8.86 -10.68 9.40
CA GLY A 99 8.86 -10.19 10.79
C GLY A 99 9.70 -8.94 11.05
N GLN A 100 10.04 -8.17 10.01
CA GLN A 100 10.97 -7.05 10.15
C GLN A 100 10.34 -5.66 9.96
N ILE A 101 9.08 -5.59 9.50
CA ILE A 101 8.48 -4.34 9.06
C ILE A 101 7.54 -3.76 10.11
N ASP A 102 7.73 -2.50 10.46
CA ASP A 102 6.90 -1.77 11.43
C ASP A 102 5.57 -1.31 10.83
N LEU A 103 5.57 -0.96 9.52
CA LEU A 103 4.39 -0.50 8.82
C LEU A 103 4.49 -0.82 7.33
N ILE A 104 3.44 -1.42 6.79
CA ILE A 104 3.24 -1.62 5.35
C ILE A 104 2.08 -0.75 4.89
N ILE A 105 2.28 0.00 3.79
CA ILE A 105 1.24 0.84 3.18
C ILE A 105 0.93 0.35 1.77
N LEU A 106 -0.35 0.39 1.42
CA LEU A 106 -0.89 0.23 0.07
C LEU A 106 -1.65 1.50 -0.28
N VAL A 107 -1.36 2.10 -1.43
CA VAL A 107 -1.98 3.34 -1.87
C VAL A 107 -2.64 3.13 -3.23
N ASP A 108 -3.96 3.06 -3.25
CA ASP A 108 -4.79 2.81 -4.43
C ASP A 108 -4.34 1.57 -5.22
N VAL A 109 -4.05 0.47 -4.50
CA VAL A 109 -3.52 -0.75 -5.11
C VAL A 109 -4.17 -2.02 -4.60
N TYR A 110 -4.77 -2.02 -3.41
CA TYR A 110 -5.37 -3.23 -2.85
C TYR A 110 -6.51 -3.76 -3.74
N HIS A 111 -7.34 -2.86 -4.28
CA HIS A 111 -8.42 -3.20 -5.20
C HIS A 111 -7.94 -3.84 -6.52
N GLU A 112 -6.64 -3.69 -6.87
CA GLU A 112 -6.03 -4.32 -8.06
C GLU A 112 -5.50 -5.75 -7.79
N PHE A 113 -5.54 -6.25 -6.55
CA PHE A 113 -5.00 -7.58 -6.25
C PHE A 113 -5.87 -8.69 -6.83
N SER A 114 -5.30 -9.48 -7.74
CA SER A 114 -5.94 -10.69 -8.29
C SER A 114 -5.90 -11.88 -7.31
N GLN A 115 -5.00 -11.85 -6.32
CA GLN A 115 -4.83 -12.89 -5.30
C GLN A 115 -4.68 -12.23 -3.90
N PRO A 116 -5.72 -11.51 -3.43
CA PRO A 116 -5.61 -10.70 -2.20
C PRO A 116 -5.25 -11.52 -0.97
N GLN A 117 -5.77 -12.74 -0.83
CA GLN A 117 -5.46 -13.61 0.32
C GLN A 117 -3.97 -13.92 0.43
N LYS A 118 -3.33 -14.32 -0.69
CA LYS A 118 -1.91 -14.67 -0.73
C LYS A 118 -1.03 -13.44 -0.48
N MET A 119 -1.42 -12.30 -1.04
CA MET A 119 -0.72 -11.04 -0.79
C MET A 119 -0.83 -10.63 0.68
N LEU A 120 -2.03 -10.68 1.27
CA LEU A 120 -2.24 -10.38 2.69
C LEU A 120 -1.51 -11.36 3.60
N GLU A 121 -1.41 -12.64 3.23
CA GLU A 121 -0.60 -13.64 3.95
C GLU A 121 0.89 -13.24 3.98
N GLY A 122 1.45 -12.87 2.84
CA GLY A 122 2.83 -12.38 2.73
C GLY A 122 3.05 -11.09 3.53
N ILE A 123 2.12 -10.14 3.43
CA ILE A 123 2.13 -8.88 4.19
C ILE A 123 2.07 -9.15 5.70
N HIS A 124 1.14 -10.01 6.13
CA HIS A 124 1.03 -10.41 7.54
C HIS A 124 2.32 -11.03 8.07
N SER A 125 2.97 -11.89 7.28
CA SER A 125 4.21 -12.55 7.64
C SER A 125 5.41 -11.59 7.71
N ALA A 126 5.42 -10.54 6.89
CA ALA A 126 6.47 -9.53 6.85
C ALA A 126 6.39 -8.53 8.02
N LEU A 127 5.20 -8.26 8.53
CA LEU A 127 4.99 -7.36 9.66
C LEU A 127 5.52 -7.92 10.97
N LYS A 128 6.13 -7.07 11.79
CA LYS A 128 6.43 -7.34 13.21
C LYS A 128 5.15 -7.70 13.98
N PRO A 129 5.23 -8.30 15.18
CA PRO A 129 4.05 -8.60 15.99
C PRO A 129 3.14 -7.38 16.25
N ASP A 130 3.71 -6.21 16.46
CA ASP A 130 3.06 -4.90 16.67
C ASP A 130 3.00 -4.04 15.40
N GLY A 131 3.38 -4.61 14.26
CA GLY A 131 3.37 -3.94 12.97
C GLY A 131 1.96 -3.65 12.47
N ARG A 132 1.84 -2.64 11.61
CA ARG A 132 0.57 -2.16 11.08
C ARG A 132 0.51 -2.25 9.56
N LEU A 133 -0.65 -2.64 9.06
CA LEU A 133 -1.02 -2.50 7.65
C LEU A 133 -1.88 -1.25 7.50
N VAL A 134 -1.60 -0.43 6.50
CA VAL A 134 -2.36 0.77 6.18
C VAL A 134 -2.83 0.70 4.73
N LEU A 135 -4.13 0.86 4.51
CA LEU A 135 -4.70 1.02 3.19
C LEU A 135 -5.13 2.48 2.99
N LEU A 136 -4.73 3.06 1.89
CA LEU A 136 -5.31 4.28 1.33
C LEU A 136 -6.07 3.83 0.08
N GLU A 137 -7.40 4.02 0.08
CA GLU A 137 -8.25 3.63 -1.05
C GLU A 137 -9.29 4.71 -1.33
N TYR A 138 -9.60 4.95 -2.60
CA TYR A 138 -10.63 5.92 -2.99
C TYR A 138 -12.00 5.51 -2.43
N ARG A 139 -12.73 6.51 -1.86
CA ARG A 139 -14.03 6.29 -1.23
C ARG A 139 -15.07 5.81 -2.23
N LYS A 140 -15.54 4.58 -2.06
CA LYS A 140 -16.67 4.05 -2.84
C LYS A 140 -18.00 4.65 -2.39
N GLU A 141 -18.10 5.03 -1.13
CA GLU A 141 -19.26 5.66 -0.51
C GLU A 141 -19.53 7.09 -1.03
N ASP A 142 -18.51 7.74 -1.60
CA ASP A 142 -18.62 9.09 -2.12
C ASP A 142 -18.73 9.09 -3.65
N PRO A 143 -19.92 9.38 -4.21
CA PRO A 143 -20.10 9.45 -5.66
C PRO A 143 -19.42 10.66 -6.30
N ALA A 144 -19.03 11.66 -5.51
CA ALA A 144 -18.34 12.86 -6.01
C ALA A 144 -16.84 12.63 -6.28
N VAL A 145 -16.25 11.55 -5.75
CA VAL A 145 -14.86 11.19 -6.07
C VAL A 145 -14.77 10.79 -7.55
N PRO A 146 -14.00 11.51 -8.39
CA PRO A 146 -13.99 11.37 -9.85
C PRO A 146 -13.09 10.19 -10.30
N ILE A 147 -13.33 9.01 -9.76
CA ILE A 147 -12.62 7.75 -10.03
C ILE A 147 -13.65 6.70 -10.44
N LEU A 148 -13.28 5.82 -11.34
CA LEU A 148 -14.14 4.72 -11.78
C LEU A 148 -14.55 3.83 -10.58
N PRO A 149 -15.78 3.31 -10.53
CA PRO A 149 -16.26 2.49 -9.42
C PRO A 149 -15.36 1.30 -9.08
N ASP A 150 -14.79 0.64 -10.09
CA ASP A 150 -13.92 -0.53 -9.95
C ASP A 150 -12.55 -0.20 -9.32
N HIS A 151 -12.18 1.09 -9.27
CA HIS A 151 -10.99 1.58 -8.59
C HIS A 151 -11.29 2.23 -7.24
N LYS A 152 -12.47 1.99 -6.69
CA LYS A 152 -12.87 2.47 -5.37
C LYS A 152 -13.14 1.29 -4.44
N MET A 153 -12.91 1.50 -3.16
CA MET A 153 -13.20 0.51 -2.14
C MET A 153 -13.93 1.14 -0.96
N SER A 154 -14.96 0.47 -0.46
CA SER A 154 -15.63 0.90 0.75
C SER A 154 -14.90 0.40 2.01
N VAL A 155 -15.12 1.11 3.13
CA VAL A 155 -14.60 0.67 4.44
C VAL A 155 -15.12 -0.72 4.79
N ALA A 156 -16.37 -1.03 4.45
CA ALA A 156 -17.01 -2.31 4.75
C ALA A 156 -16.39 -3.47 3.95
N GLU A 157 -16.12 -3.28 2.66
CA GLU A 157 -15.44 -4.26 1.81
C GLU A 157 -14.02 -4.52 2.32
N ALA A 158 -13.21 -3.46 2.47
CA ALA A 158 -11.85 -3.56 2.97
C ALA A 158 -11.77 -4.24 4.34
N LYS A 159 -12.68 -3.88 5.26
CA LYS A 159 -12.76 -4.52 6.57
C LYS A 159 -13.02 -6.02 6.46
N THR A 160 -14.03 -6.42 5.68
CA THR A 160 -14.42 -7.82 5.55
C THR A 160 -13.27 -8.68 4.98
N GLU A 161 -12.64 -8.21 3.91
CA GLU A 161 -11.59 -8.96 3.22
C GLU A 161 -10.30 -9.02 4.06
N VAL A 162 -9.87 -7.90 4.63
CA VAL A 162 -8.60 -7.82 5.35
C VAL A 162 -8.66 -8.48 6.73
N GLU A 163 -9.81 -8.38 7.44
CA GLU A 163 -9.98 -9.07 8.73
C GLU A 163 -10.01 -10.60 8.58
N ALA A 164 -10.50 -11.10 7.45
CA ALA A 164 -10.48 -12.52 7.15
C ALA A 164 -9.06 -13.12 7.13
N GLU A 165 -8.07 -12.30 6.79
CA GLU A 165 -6.67 -12.71 6.63
C GLU A 165 -5.79 -12.42 7.88
N GLY A 166 -6.41 -12.29 9.05
CA GLY A 166 -5.69 -12.17 10.33
C GLY A 166 -5.25 -10.75 10.66
N PHE A 167 -6.05 -9.80 10.26
CA PHE A 167 -5.91 -8.41 10.68
C PHE A 167 -7.13 -7.95 11.46
N LYS A 168 -7.00 -6.84 12.17
CA LYS A 168 -8.10 -6.17 12.86
C LYS A 168 -8.10 -4.70 12.50
N LEU A 169 -9.21 -4.21 11.96
CA LEU A 169 -9.40 -2.80 11.68
C LEU A 169 -9.42 -1.99 12.99
N GLY A 170 -8.60 -0.98 13.02
CA GLY A 170 -8.52 0.03 14.05
C GLY A 170 -9.10 1.37 13.56
N PRO A 171 -8.33 2.47 13.66
CA PRO A 171 -8.79 3.76 13.20
C PRO A 171 -9.08 3.81 11.70
N VAL A 172 -10.17 4.45 11.33
CA VAL A 172 -10.49 4.92 9.98
C VAL A 172 -10.40 6.44 9.99
N ILE A 173 -9.58 7.03 9.13
CA ILE A 173 -9.34 8.47 9.08
C ILE A 173 -9.83 9.01 7.73
N GLU A 174 -10.78 9.96 7.80
CA GLU A 174 -11.44 10.57 6.64
C GLU A 174 -10.90 11.98 6.31
N ALA A 175 -9.66 12.26 6.70
CA ALA A 175 -9.08 13.59 6.55
C ALA A 175 -8.53 13.90 5.14
N LEU A 176 -8.45 12.89 4.27
CA LEU A 176 -7.96 13.08 2.90
C LEU A 176 -9.10 13.55 1.97
N PRO A 177 -8.77 14.26 0.88
CA PRO A 177 -9.78 14.75 -0.05
C PRO A 177 -10.64 13.65 -0.68
N ARG A 178 -10.04 12.51 -1.06
CA ARG A 178 -10.68 11.47 -1.88
C ARG A 178 -10.61 10.06 -1.32
N GLN A 179 -9.71 9.78 -0.35
CA GLN A 179 -9.39 8.44 0.13
C GLN A 179 -9.74 8.25 1.60
N HIS A 180 -10.00 6.99 1.98
CA HIS A 180 -9.93 6.52 3.35
C HIS A 180 -8.50 6.22 3.75
N ILE A 181 -8.14 6.41 5.01
CA ILE A 181 -6.96 5.79 5.64
C ILE A 181 -7.47 4.72 6.60
N LEU A 182 -7.24 3.47 6.29
CA LEU A 182 -7.65 2.32 7.07
C LEU A 182 -6.42 1.72 7.75
N ILE A 183 -6.37 1.73 9.09
CA ILE A 183 -5.22 1.24 9.85
C ILE A 183 -5.57 -0.08 10.51
N TYR A 184 -4.83 -1.13 10.15
CA TYR A 184 -5.00 -2.47 10.69
C TYR A 184 -3.81 -2.87 11.57
N THR A 185 -4.08 -3.67 12.58
CA THR A 185 -3.09 -4.38 13.40
C THR A 185 -3.16 -5.87 13.13
N LYS A 186 -2.08 -6.61 13.41
CA LYS A 186 -2.11 -8.08 13.33
C LYS A 186 -3.10 -8.63 14.37
N ALA A 187 -3.86 -9.64 13.95
CA ALA A 187 -4.71 -10.45 14.80
C ALA A 187 -4.41 -11.93 14.54
N PRO A 188 -4.78 -12.83 15.43
CA PRO A 188 -4.69 -14.28 15.15
C PRO A 188 -5.48 -14.59 13.87
N ARG A 189 -4.88 -15.34 12.95
CA ARG A 189 -5.60 -15.81 11.76
C ARG A 189 -6.71 -16.76 12.19
N SER A 190 -7.94 -16.49 11.74
CA SER A 190 -9.04 -17.43 11.92
C SER A 190 -8.75 -18.71 11.14
N SER A 191 -8.94 -19.89 11.78
CA SER A 191 -8.84 -21.18 11.10
C SER A 191 -10.01 -21.46 10.15
N ALA A 192 -10.98 -20.56 10.04
CA ALA A 192 -12.10 -20.67 9.12
C ALA A 192 -11.72 -20.07 7.76
N ALA A 193 -11.53 -20.92 6.75
CA ALA A 193 -11.44 -20.50 5.38
C ALA A 193 -12.76 -19.81 4.98
N ILE A 194 -12.74 -18.53 4.69
CA ILE A 194 -13.88 -17.86 4.05
C ILE A 194 -13.88 -18.31 2.59
N VAL A 195 -14.95 -19.00 2.20
CA VAL A 195 -15.22 -19.32 0.79
C VAL A 195 -15.66 -18.01 0.13
N TYR A 196 -14.79 -17.41 -0.65
CA TYR A 196 -15.16 -16.29 -1.50
C TYR A 196 -16.10 -16.79 -2.59
N ASP A 197 -17.27 -16.21 -2.67
CA ASP A 197 -18.21 -16.44 -3.78
C ASP A 197 -17.54 -15.89 -5.06
N GLY A 198 -17.34 -16.81 -6.02
CA GLY A 198 -16.38 -16.63 -7.10
C GLY A 198 -16.75 -15.56 -8.12
N ASP A 199 -16.36 -14.33 -7.91
CA ASP A 199 -16.22 -13.34 -8.97
C ASP A 199 -14.74 -13.13 -9.25
N ILE A 200 -14.26 -13.78 -10.30
CA ILE A 200 -12.89 -13.61 -10.81
C ILE A 200 -12.85 -12.19 -11.38
N ARG A 201 -12.24 -11.27 -10.64
CA ARG A 201 -11.92 -9.94 -11.19
C ARG A 201 -10.91 -10.13 -12.32
N GLU A 202 -11.37 -10.00 -13.56
CA GLU A 202 -10.49 -9.99 -14.73
C GLU A 202 -9.61 -8.74 -14.66
N CYS A 203 -8.36 -8.91 -14.21
CA CYS A 203 -7.34 -7.87 -14.31
C CYS A 203 -6.92 -7.75 -15.78
N TRP A 204 -7.26 -6.68 -16.42
CA TRP A 204 -6.67 -6.28 -17.70
C TRP A 204 -5.22 -5.84 -17.46
N ILE A 205 -4.32 -6.56 -18.14
CA ILE A 205 -2.87 -6.29 -18.22
C ILE A 205 -2.62 -5.02 -19.06
#